data_a2d9680f044887cc06844a6e7ac444ec
#
_entry.id   a2d9680f044887cc06844a6e7ac444ec
#
_cell.length_a   1.000
_cell.length_b   1.000
_cell.length_c   1.000
_cell.angle_alpha   90.00
_cell.angle_beta   90.00
_cell.angle_gamma   90.00
#
_symmetry.space_group_name_H-M   'P 1'
#
loop_
_entity.id
_entity.type
_entity.pdbx_description
1 polymer ?
#
loop_
_entity_poly.entity_id
_entity_poly.type
_entity_poly.pdbx_seq_one_letter_code
_entity_poly.pdbx_strand_id
1 'polypeptide(L)'
;MAHKKGVGSSKNGRESESKRLGVKLFGGELAKAGNIILRQRGTEHHPGKNVGIGRDHTIYALIDGIVVFRKGKNNRSYISVKEIGADPSKTTPETIEVVIEETEVAEEIEGAEETVEAVSEIAEA
;
A
#
# COMPACT_ATOMS: atom_id res chain seq x y z
N MET A 1 48.52 38.85 22.49
CA MET A 1 47.48 38.70 23.54
C MET A 1 46.55 37.60 23.12
N ALA A 2 46.48 36.53 23.88
CA ALA A 2 45.57 35.41 23.57
C ALA A 2 44.15 35.74 24.07
N HIS A 3 43.21 35.87 23.15
CA HIS A 3 41.80 35.96 23.49
C HIS A 3 41.28 34.58 23.92
N LYS A 4 41.00 34.38 25.19
CA LYS A 4 40.22 33.25 25.65
C LYS A 4 38.80 33.41 25.11
N LYS A 5 38.41 32.54 24.19
CA LYS A 5 37.01 32.40 23.83
C LYS A 5 36.24 31.93 25.06
N GLY A 6 35.25 32.71 25.47
CA GLY A 6 34.39 32.34 26.59
C GLY A 6 33.77 30.97 26.39
N VAL A 7 33.93 30.08 27.34
CA VAL A 7 33.24 28.80 27.38
C VAL A 7 31.77 29.09 27.65
N GLY A 8 30.90 28.90 26.65
CA GLY A 8 29.46 29.03 26.83
C GLY A 8 28.97 28.09 27.94
N SER A 9 28.06 28.54 28.76
CA SER A 9 27.51 27.72 29.82
C SER A 9 26.73 26.54 29.21
N SER A 10 27.23 25.33 29.42
CA SER A 10 26.57 24.11 29.05
C SER A 10 25.48 23.76 30.06
N LYS A 11 24.27 24.32 29.87
CA LYS A 11 23.08 23.95 30.63
C LYS A 11 22.12 23.09 29.78
N ASN A 12 22.66 22.26 28.91
CA ASN A 12 21.92 21.50 27.90
C ASN A 12 21.66 20.02 28.30
N GLY A 13 21.53 19.73 29.59
CA GLY A 13 21.25 18.40 30.11
C GLY A 13 19.77 17.99 30.11
N ARG A 14 18.93 18.59 29.23
CA ARG A 14 17.51 18.28 29.18
C ARG A 14 17.26 17.28 28.09
N GLU A 15 16.62 16.16 28.43
CA GLU A 15 16.07 15.22 27.49
C GLU A 15 14.57 15.08 27.72
N SER A 16 13.80 15.11 26.65
CA SER A 16 12.40 14.76 26.65
C SER A 16 12.24 13.30 26.25
N GLU A 17 11.21 12.65 26.77
CA GLU A 17 10.89 11.28 26.37
C GLU A 17 10.56 11.20 24.86
N SER A 18 10.99 10.12 24.24
CA SER A 18 10.70 9.83 22.85
C SER A 18 9.18 9.73 22.63
N LYS A 19 8.66 10.43 21.64
CA LYS A 19 7.22 10.45 21.30
C LYS A 19 6.80 9.37 20.33
N ARG A 20 7.74 8.60 19.79
CA ARG A 20 7.51 7.48 18.87
C ARG A 20 6.57 7.83 17.72
N LEU A 21 6.84 8.97 17.09
CA LEU A 21 6.12 9.43 15.90
C LEU A 21 6.54 8.63 14.66
N GLY A 22 5.80 8.78 13.60
CA GLY A 22 6.11 8.24 12.29
C GLY A 22 5.06 7.27 11.77
N VAL A 23 5.38 6.65 10.66
CA VAL A 23 4.54 5.67 9.97
C VAL A 23 4.53 4.35 10.73
N LYS A 24 3.34 3.81 10.98
CA LYS A 24 3.12 2.53 11.65
C LYS A 24 2.68 1.42 10.70
N LEU A 25 1.93 1.78 9.65
CA LEU A 25 1.56 0.89 8.56
C LEU A 25 2.03 1.50 7.24
N PHE A 26 2.84 0.77 6.51
CA PHE A 26 3.41 1.23 5.24
C PHE A 26 2.46 1.01 4.06
N GLY A 27 2.77 1.63 2.93
CA GLY A 27 2.00 1.43 1.71
C GLY A 27 1.98 -0.03 1.25
N GLY A 28 0.81 -0.55 0.95
CA GLY A 28 0.60 -1.95 0.58
C GLY A 28 0.29 -2.88 1.75
N GLU A 29 0.40 -2.41 2.99
CA GLU A 29 0.04 -3.21 4.17
C GLU A 29 -1.47 -3.21 4.41
N LEU A 30 -1.95 -4.28 5.01
CA LEU A 30 -3.33 -4.44 5.42
C LEU A 30 -3.60 -3.64 6.70
N ALA A 31 -4.57 -2.75 6.65
CA ALA A 31 -5.10 -2.05 7.79
C ALA A 31 -6.51 -2.56 8.13
N LYS A 32 -6.77 -2.80 9.40
CA LYS A 32 -8.14 -3.01 9.90
C LYS A 32 -8.74 -1.68 10.34
N ALA A 33 -10.05 -1.59 10.31
CA ALA A 33 -10.77 -0.42 10.82
C ALA A 33 -10.32 -0.10 12.26
N GLY A 34 -9.98 1.16 12.51
CA GLY A 34 -9.46 1.63 13.79
C GLY A 34 -7.94 1.54 13.96
N ASN A 35 -7.21 0.87 13.06
CA ASN A 35 -5.75 0.81 13.14
C ASN A 35 -5.12 2.18 12.89
N ILE A 36 -4.13 2.52 13.69
CA ILE A 36 -3.32 3.73 13.52
C ILE A 36 -2.33 3.49 12.38
N ILE A 37 -2.36 4.37 11.38
CA ILE A 37 -1.45 4.32 10.23
C ILE A 37 -0.23 5.18 10.46
N LEU A 38 -0.42 6.38 11.01
CA LEU A 38 0.64 7.37 11.17
C LEU A 38 0.40 8.21 12.42
N ARG A 39 1.48 8.48 13.15
CA ARG A 39 1.52 9.49 14.21
C ARG A 39 2.42 10.64 13.79
N GLN A 40 1.94 11.86 13.89
CA GLN A 40 2.64 13.06 13.42
C GLN A 40 2.33 14.28 14.29
N ARG A 41 3.15 15.28 14.14
CA ARG A 41 2.90 16.64 14.62
C ARG A 41 2.49 17.50 13.43
N GLY A 42 1.30 18.11 13.53
CA GLY A 42 0.71 18.81 12.40
C GLY A 42 0.31 17.86 11.26
N THR A 43 -0.05 18.42 10.12
CA THR A 43 -0.47 17.69 8.92
C THR A 43 0.65 17.57 7.90
N GLU A 44 1.69 16.83 8.22
CA GLU A 44 2.70 16.41 7.24
C GLU A 44 2.09 15.52 6.17
N HIS A 45 1.23 14.60 6.61
CA HIS A 45 0.37 13.81 5.74
C HIS A 45 -1.09 14.17 5.98
N HIS A 46 -1.85 14.33 4.91
CA HIS A 46 -3.27 14.64 4.96
C HIS A 46 -4.13 13.39 4.85
N PRO A 47 -5.31 13.35 5.48
CA PRO A 47 -6.24 12.25 5.32
C PRO A 47 -6.84 12.24 3.91
N GLY A 48 -6.86 11.08 3.28
CA GLY A 48 -7.53 10.81 2.01
C GLY A 48 -8.86 10.08 2.21
N LYS A 49 -9.16 9.14 1.32
CA LYS A 49 -10.38 8.33 1.40
C LYS A 49 -10.25 7.23 2.45
N ASN A 50 -11.34 6.96 3.17
CA ASN A 50 -11.48 5.87 4.15
C ASN A 50 -10.50 5.95 5.32
N VAL A 51 -10.00 7.13 5.62
CA VAL A 51 -9.16 7.41 6.79
C VAL A 51 -9.72 8.60 7.57
N GLY A 52 -9.52 8.57 8.87
CA GLY A 52 -9.84 9.68 9.75
C GLY A 52 -8.58 10.31 10.32
N ILE A 53 -8.72 11.54 10.80
CA ILE A 53 -7.67 12.26 11.49
C ILE A 53 -8.12 12.59 12.92
N GLY A 54 -7.29 12.25 13.89
CA GLY A 54 -7.53 12.58 15.29
C GLY A 54 -7.18 14.03 15.63
N ARG A 55 -7.49 14.44 16.85
CA ARG A 55 -7.17 15.77 17.38
C ARG A 55 -5.66 16.05 17.42
N ASP A 56 -4.86 15.03 17.64
CA ASP A 56 -3.40 15.05 17.67
C ASP A 56 -2.76 14.80 16.30
N HIS A 57 -3.54 14.89 15.21
CA HIS A 57 -3.15 14.60 13.83
C HIS A 57 -2.78 13.13 13.56
N THR A 58 -3.15 12.22 14.42
CA THR A 58 -3.03 10.79 14.17
C THR A 58 -3.96 10.37 13.04
N ILE A 59 -3.42 9.70 12.02
CA ILE A 59 -4.21 9.14 10.92
C ILE A 59 -4.51 7.67 11.21
N TYR A 60 -5.79 7.30 11.12
CA TYR A 60 -6.29 5.96 11.39
C TYR A 60 -7.24 5.48 10.30
N ALA A 61 -7.31 4.16 10.11
CA ALA A 61 -8.20 3.55 9.15
C ALA A 61 -9.65 3.56 9.63
N LEU A 62 -10.60 3.90 8.75
CA LEU A 62 -12.04 3.81 9.00
C LEU A 62 -12.63 2.49 8.54
N ILE A 63 -12.00 1.84 7.58
CA ILE A 63 -12.42 0.55 7.01
C ILE A 63 -11.24 -0.40 6.92
N ASP A 64 -11.54 -1.68 6.74
CA ASP A 64 -10.53 -2.70 6.42
C ASP A 64 -10.08 -2.54 4.96
N GLY A 65 -8.78 -2.55 4.73
CA GLY A 65 -8.25 -2.37 3.39
C GLY A 65 -6.74 -2.25 3.34
N ILE A 66 -6.24 -1.84 2.21
CA ILE A 66 -4.81 -1.67 1.94
C ILE A 66 -4.45 -0.19 2.00
N VAL A 67 -3.38 0.11 2.74
CA VAL A 67 -2.86 1.47 2.90
C VAL A 67 -2.20 1.94 1.59
N VAL A 68 -2.55 3.13 1.15
CA VAL A 68 -1.99 3.76 -0.05
C VAL A 68 -1.52 5.17 0.27
N PHE A 69 -0.25 5.43 0.01
CA PHE A 69 0.34 6.76 0.07
C PHE A 69 0.36 7.38 -1.32
N ARG A 70 -0.11 8.61 -1.44
CA ARG A 70 -0.13 9.35 -2.70
C ARG A 70 0.34 10.78 -2.49
N LYS A 71 1.16 11.28 -3.41
CA LYS A 71 1.44 12.71 -3.51
C LYS A 71 0.40 13.38 -4.37
N GLY A 72 -0.17 14.45 -3.87
CA GLY A 72 -1.15 15.28 -4.56
C GLY A 72 -0.58 16.62 -5.02
N LYS A 73 -1.49 17.54 -5.35
CA LYS A 73 -1.17 18.91 -5.74
C LYS A 73 -0.34 19.62 -4.65
N ASN A 74 0.63 20.44 -5.07
CA ASN A 74 1.55 21.18 -4.19
C ASN A 74 2.46 20.26 -3.33
N ASN A 75 2.81 19.09 -3.84
CA ASN A 75 3.68 18.12 -3.16
C ASN A 75 3.16 17.65 -1.78
N ARG A 76 1.87 17.78 -1.53
CA ARG A 76 1.24 17.29 -0.30
C ARG A 76 1.09 15.77 -0.35
N SER A 77 1.39 15.13 0.76
CA SER A 77 1.20 13.68 0.91
C SER A 77 -0.18 13.37 1.48
N TYR A 78 -0.86 12.41 0.87
CA TYR A 78 -2.18 11.92 1.30
C TYR A 78 -2.09 10.43 1.60
N ILE A 79 -2.80 10.03 2.64
CA ILE A 79 -2.94 8.62 3.02
C ILE A 79 -4.40 8.22 2.82
N SER A 80 -4.62 7.10 2.16
CA SER A 80 -5.94 6.53 1.96
C SER A 80 -5.91 5.02 2.20
N VAL A 81 -7.07 4.44 2.46
CA VAL A 81 -7.26 3.00 2.54
C VAL A 81 -8.18 2.56 1.40
N LYS A 82 -7.72 1.62 0.60
CA LYS A 82 -8.52 0.98 -0.45
C LYS A 82 -9.16 -0.29 0.09
N GLU A 83 -10.44 -0.48 -0.18
CA GLU A 83 -11.16 -1.71 0.16
C GLU A 83 -10.54 -2.92 -0.54
N ILE A 84 -10.50 -4.04 0.15
CA ILE A 84 -10.07 -5.32 -0.43
C ILE A 84 -11.20 -5.82 -1.33
N GLY A 85 -10.90 -5.95 -2.62
CA GLY A 85 -11.89 -6.37 -3.63
C GLY A 85 -12.42 -5.26 -4.53
N ALA A 86 -12.06 -3.99 -4.29
CA ALA A 86 -12.45 -2.87 -5.15
C ALA A 86 -11.54 -2.65 -6.39
N ASP A 87 -10.42 -3.32 -6.46
CA ASP A 87 -9.51 -3.26 -7.62
C ASP A 87 -9.45 -4.61 -8.33
N PRO A 88 -9.90 -4.70 -9.59
CA PRO A 88 -9.75 -5.91 -10.41
C PRO A 88 -8.28 -6.23 -10.76
N SER A 89 -7.33 -5.40 -10.34
CA SER A 89 -5.89 -5.57 -10.62
C SER A 89 -5.08 -6.18 -9.46
N LYS A 90 -5.73 -6.57 -8.36
CA LYS A 90 -5.07 -7.32 -7.28
C LYS A 90 -5.63 -8.72 -7.20
N THR A 91 -5.17 -9.52 -8.12
CA THR A 91 -5.26 -10.96 -8.06
C THR A 91 -4.45 -11.44 -6.85
N THR A 92 -5.11 -12.04 -5.87
CA THR A 92 -4.42 -12.81 -4.83
C THR A 92 -3.66 -13.96 -5.48
N PRO A 93 -2.55 -14.45 -4.90
CA PRO A 93 -1.84 -15.60 -5.48
C PRO A 93 -2.77 -16.78 -5.77
N GLU A 94 -3.78 -17.05 -4.95
CA GLU A 94 -4.81 -18.06 -5.21
C GLU A 94 -5.64 -17.79 -6.48
N THR A 95 -5.96 -16.52 -6.77
CA THR A 95 -6.69 -16.17 -8.00
C THR A 95 -5.81 -16.26 -9.23
N ILE A 96 -4.49 -16.07 -9.09
CA ILE A 96 -3.54 -16.27 -10.18
C ILE A 96 -3.45 -17.75 -10.56
N GLU A 97 -3.41 -18.64 -9.58
CA GLU A 97 -3.39 -20.09 -9.84
C GLU A 97 -4.65 -20.54 -10.58
N VAL A 98 -5.83 -20.09 -10.16
CA VAL A 98 -7.10 -20.42 -10.83
C VAL A 98 -7.16 -19.88 -12.26
N VAL A 99 -6.68 -18.66 -12.50
CA VAL A 99 -6.64 -18.06 -13.86
C VAL A 99 -5.64 -18.78 -14.76
N ILE A 100 -4.49 -19.21 -14.24
CA ILE A 100 -3.50 -19.99 -14.98
C ILE A 100 -4.09 -21.37 -15.37
N GLU A 101 -4.77 -22.03 -14.44
CA GLU A 101 -5.42 -23.32 -14.68
C GLU A 101 -6.53 -23.22 -15.74
N GLU A 102 -7.36 -22.15 -15.70
CA GLU A 102 -8.38 -21.88 -16.72
C GLU A 102 -7.79 -21.58 -18.10
N THR A 103 -6.67 -20.86 -18.19
CA THR A 103 -6.00 -20.56 -19.46
C THR A 103 -5.28 -21.75 -20.04
N GLU A 104 -4.64 -22.61 -19.25
CA GLU A 104 -4.02 -23.85 -19.70
C GLU A 104 -5.05 -24.83 -20.26
N VAL A 105 -6.21 -24.97 -19.60
CA VAL A 105 -7.32 -25.81 -20.08
C VAL A 105 -7.92 -25.26 -21.37
N ALA A 106 -8.04 -23.94 -21.53
CA ALA A 106 -8.54 -23.33 -22.76
C ALA A 106 -7.59 -23.54 -23.96
N GLU A 107 -6.28 -23.43 -23.75
CA GLU A 107 -5.27 -23.71 -24.79
C GLU A 107 -5.25 -25.20 -25.20
N GLU A 108 -5.41 -26.11 -24.24
CA GLU A 108 -5.52 -27.55 -24.55
C GLU A 108 -6.78 -27.89 -25.37
N ILE A 109 -7.91 -27.24 -25.11
CA ILE A 109 -9.16 -27.42 -25.84
C ILE A 109 -9.05 -26.85 -27.26
N GLU A 110 -8.47 -25.66 -27.48
CA GLU A 110 -8.25 -25.09 -28.81
C GLU A 110 -7.29 -25.95 -29.64
N GLY A 111 -6.21 -26.46 -29.07
CA GLY A 111 -5.28 -27.36 -29.71
C GLY A 111 -5.91 -28.72 -30.10
N ALA A 112 -6.85 -29.21 -29.33
CA ALA A 112 -7.58 -30.46 -29.61
C ALA A 112 -8.59 -30.28 -30.74
N GLU A 113 -9.28 -29.16 -30.86
CA GLU A 113 -10.21 -28.86 -31.95
C GLU A 113 -9.48 -28.73 -33.30
N GLU A 114 -8.33 -28.05 -33.32
CA GLU A 114 -7.51 -27.90 -34.53
C GLU A 114 -6.96 -29.23 -35.03
N THR A 115 -6.58 -30.15 -34.17
CA THR A 115 -6.12 -31.48 -34.53
C THR A 115 -7.25 -32.39 -35.04
N VAL A 116 -8.46 -32.26 -34.53
CA VAL A 116 -9.65 -32.99 -34.99
C VAL A 116 -10.09 -32.53 -36.38
N GLU A 117 -10.03 -31.23 -36.65
CA GLU A 117 -10.37 -30.69 -37.98
C GLU A 117 -9.34 -31.13 -39.05
N ALA A 118 -8.05 -31.09 -38.74
CA ALA A 118 -6.98 -31.56 -39.63
C ALA A 118 -7.09 -33.08 -39.94
N VAL A 119 -7.48 -33.89 -38.97
CA VAL A 119 -7.69 -35.34 -39.18
C VAL A 119 -8.94 -35.60 -40.00
N SER A 120 -10.01 -34.82 -39.90
CA SER A 120 -11.21 -34.95 -40.71
C SER A 120 -10.97 -34.59 -42.18
N GLU A 121 -10.14 -33.61 -42.46
CA GLU A 121 -9.77 -33.19 -43.81
C GLU A 121 -8.89 -34.22 -44.54
N ILE A 122 -8.02 -34.92 -43.81
CA ILE A 122 -7.21 -36.03 -44.36
C ILE A 122 -8.05 -37.27 -44.62
N ALA A 123 -9.14 -37.50 -43.90
CA ALA A 123 -10.01 -38.65 -44.06
C ALA A 123 -10.99 -38.51 -45.25
N GLU A 124 -11.28 -37.31 -45.75
CA GLU A 124 -12.10 -37.05 -46.94
C GLU A 124 -11.32 -37.02 -48.26
N ALA A 125 -10.02 -36.98 -48.18
CA ALA A 125 -9.13 -37.08 -49.35
C ALA A 125 -8.72 -38.53 -49.57
#